data_e7ba953e3646a7e8db13a16e822dd42a
#
_entry.id   e7ba953e3646a7e8db13a16e822dd42a
#
_cell.length_a   1.000
_cell.length_b   1.000
_cell.length_c   1.000
_cell.angle_alpha   90.00
_cell.angle_beta   90.00
_cell.angle_gamma   90.00
#
_symmetry.space_group_name_H-M   'P 1'
#
loop_
_entity.id
_entity.type
_entity.pdbx_description
1 polymer ?
#
loop_
_entity_poly.entity_id
_entity_poly.type
_entity_poly.pdbx_seq_one_letter_code
_entity_poly.pdbx_strand_id
1 'polypeptide(L)'
;MRTLRRNKTKLWYSLYKGKEVAYLKDENGQIIFEDIDGEQVPIETGYNPPTYQAPVECRGYIQFSGGEGEAESFGVSADSYSHILIMRKYEIPIDETSLIFKAEPQTVSEETADFKVTRVAESLNFVTYLLRAKDADH
;
A
#
# COMPACT_ATOMS: atom_id res chain seq x y z
N MET A 1 -14.59 12.52 -18.84
CA MET A 1 -15.29 12.86 -17.59
C MET A 1 -14.57 13.96 -16.85
N ARG A 2 -15.32 14.89 -16.32
CA ARG A 2 -14.76 16.01 -15.58
C ARG A 2 -14.82 15.72 -14.08
N THR A 3 -13.68 15.68 -13.43
CA THR A 3 -13.60 15.48 -11.99
C THR A 3 -13.75 16.82 -11.29
N LEU A 4 -14.81 16.99 -10.52
CA LEU A 4 -15.05 18.21 -9.78
C LEU A 4 -14.20 18.18 -8.50
N ARG A 5 -13.63 19.35 -8.13
CA ARG A 5 -12.80 19.46 -6.93
C ARG A 5 -13.55 18.97 -5.67
N ARG A 6 -14.82 19.26 -5.55
CA ARG A 6 -15.65 18.85 -4.41
C ARG A 6 -15.84 17.33 -4.29
N ASN A 7 -15.61 16.59 -5.39
CA ASN A 7 -15.75 15.14 -5.39
C ASN A 7 -14.45 14.41 -5.02
N LYS A 8 -13.35 15.15 -4.86
CA LYS A 8 -12.08 14.56 -4.48
C LYS A 8 -12.03 14.35 -2.97
N THR A 9 -11.63 13.16 -2.58
CA THR A 9 -11.50 12.77 -1.18
C THR A 9 -10.05 12.91 -0.75
N LYS A 10 -9.84 13.41 0.47
CA LYS A 10 -8.52 13.48 1.07
C LYS A 10 -8.10 12.08 1.53
N LEU A 11 -6.94 11.66 1.09
CA LEU A 11 -6.39 10.34 1.39
C LEU A 11 -4.90 10.48 1.70
N TRP A 12 -4.32 9.42 2.25
CA TRP A 12 -2.87 9.31 2.46
C TRP A 12 -2.39 8.05 1.80
N TYR A 13 -1.19 8.10 1.23
CA TYR A 13 -0.56 6.91 0.66
C TYR A 13 0.84 6.73 1.25
N SER A 14 1.26 5.48 1.36
CA SER A 14 2.61 5.13 1.79
C SER A 14 3.22 4.19 0.78
N LEU A 15 4.39 4.53 0.30
CA LEU A 15 5.11 3.71 -0.69
C LEU A 15 5.88 2.60 -0.01
N TYR A 16 5.97 1.45 -0.68
CA TYR A 16 6.75 0.33 -0.20
C TYR A 16 8.24 0.66 -0.23
N LYS A 17 8.93 0.39 0.87
CA LYS A 17 10.34 0.72 1.03
C LYS A 17 11.24 -0.51 0.92
N GLY A 18 10.68 -1.70 1.01
CA GLY A 18 11.41 -2.96 0.99
C GLY A 18 11.21 -3.73 2.28
N LYS A 19 11.83 -4.89 2.36
CA LYS A 19 11.78 -5.69 3.56
C LYS A 19 12.97 -5.34 4.45
N GLU A 20 12.75 -5.32 5.75
CA GLU A 20 13.79 -5.05 6.73
C GLU A 20 14.24 -6.36 7.36
N VAL A 21 15.54 -6.50 7.54
CA VAL A 21 16.08 -7.68 8.23
C VAL A 21 15.88 -7.49 9.74
N ALA A 22 15.20 -8.44 10.37
CA ALA A 22 14.98 -8.41 11.81
C ALA A 22 15.98 -9.31 12.51
N TYR A 23 16.67 -8.78 13.52
CA TYR A 23 17.67 -9.51 14.31
C TYR A 23 17.10 -9.92 15.65
N LEU A 24 17.60 -11.04 16.19
CA LEU A 24 17.25 -11.47 17.54
C LEU A 24 17.75 -10.44 18.55
N LYS A 25 16.93 -10.17 19.57
CA LYS A 25 17.23 -9.22 20.63
C LYS A 25 17.06 -9.88 22.00
N ASP A 26 17.88 -9.42 22.97
CA ASP A 26 17.77 -9.88 24.35
C ASP A 26 16.66 -9.12 25.10
N GLU A 27 16.51 -9.39 26.38
CA GLU A 27 15.48 -8.75 27.24
C GLU A 27 15.63 -7.22 27.30
N ASN A 28 16.82 -6.71 27.07
CA ASN A 28 17.10 -5.28 27.10
C ASN A 28 16.97 -4.60 25.75
N GLY A 29 16.57 -5.35 24.72
CA GLY A 29 16.42 -4.82 23.37
C GLY A 29 17.71 -4.73 22.58
N GLN A 30 18.79 -5.34 23.08
CA GLN A 30 20.08 -5.35 22.38
C GLN A 30 20.18 -6.54 21.44
N ILE A 31 20.79 -6.30 20.27
CA ILE A 31 20.97 -7.36 19.27
C ILE A 31 21.89 -8.46 19.81
N ILE A 32 21.49 -9.72 19.62
CA ILE A 32 22.28 -10.89 20.01
C ILE A 32 23.20 -11.25 18.85
N PHE A 33 24.48 -11.48 19.18
CA PHE A 33 25.49 -11.87 18.21
C PHE A 33 25.94 -13.30 18.45
N GLU A 34 26.38 -13.97 17.38
CA GLU A 34 27.06 -15.24 17.53
C GLU A 34 28.48 -15.13 16.97
N ASP A 35 29.36 -15.94 17.50
CA ASP A 35 30.77 -15.96 17.09
C ASP A 35 30.92 -16.94 15.94
N ILE A 36 31.26 -16.45 14.76
CA ILE A 36 31.51 -17.26 13.57
C ILE A 36 32.95 -16.96 13.11
N ASP A 37 33.83 -17.93 13.28
CA ASP A 37 35.25 -17.82 12.89
C ASP A 37 35.95 -16.58 13.48
N GLY A 38 35.59 -16.24 14.72
CA GLY A 38 36.19 -15.10 15.43
C GLY A 38 35.49 -13.76 15.17
N GLU A 39 34.44 -13.73 14.36
CA GLU A 39 33.68 -12.52 14.09
C GLU A 39 32.31 -12.56 14.78
N GLN A 40 31.91 -11.43 15.33
CA GLN A 40 30.60 -11.30 15.94
C GLN A 40 29.59 -10.97 14.85
N VAL A 41 28.66 -11.89 14.59
CA VAL A 41 27.64 -11.73 13.55
C VAL A 41 26.26 -11.66 14.19
N PRO A 42 25.44 -10.65 13.88
CA PRO A 42 24.09 -10.58 14.44
C PRO A 42 23.23 -11.73 13.92
N ILE A 43 22.42 -12.31 14.82
CA ILE A 43 21.57 -13.45 14.48
C ILE A 43 20.27 -12.93 13.85
N GLU A 44 19.98 -13.38 12.63
CA GLU A 44 18.75 -13.03 11.94
C GLU A 44 17.61 -13.93 12.41
N THR A 45 16.41 -13.34 12.57
CA THR A 45 15.22 -14.10 12.98
C THR A 45 14.64 -14.92 11.84
N GLY A 46 14.97 -14.58 10.60
CA GLY A 46 14.32 -15.14 9.43
C GLY A 46 13.00 -14.42 9.08
N TYR A 47 12.55 -13.48 9.93
CA TYR A 47 11.37 -12.67 9.67
C TYR A 47 11.79 -11.33 9.09
N ASN A 48 11.37 -11.07 7.86
CA ASN A 48 11.70 -9.83 7.16
C ASN A 48 10.42 -9.04 6.90
N PRO A 49 9.98 -8.19 7.86
CA PRO A 49 8.73 -7.46 7.69
C PRO A 49 8.83 -6.43 6.57
N PRO A 50 7.75 -6.19 5.82
CA PRO A 50 7.72 -5.12 4.84
C PRO A 50 7.76 -3.77 5.54
N THR A 51 8.47 -2.81 4.94
CA THR A 51 8.54 -1.44 5.46
C THR A 51 7.99 -0.47 4.44
N TYR A 52 7.47 0.65 4.92
CA TYR A 52 6.83 1.67 4.09
C TYR A 52 7.36 3.06 4.44
N GLN A 53 7.33 3.94 3.45
CA GLN A 53 7.73 5.33 3.67
C GLN A 53 6.65 6.07 4.46
N ALA A 54 7.00 7.25 4.98
CA ALA A 54 6.06 8.08 5.70
C ALA A 54 4.82 8.37 4.85
N PRO A 55 3.62 8.46 5.45
CA PRO A 55 2.40 8.73 4.70
C PRO A 55 2.40 10.13 4.11
N VAL A 56 1.91 10.24 2.88
CA VAL A 56 1.82 11.51 2.16
C VAL A 56 0.34 11.79 1.85
N GLU A 57 -0.11 12.99 2.16
CA GLU A 57 -1.46 13.42 1.86
C GLU A 57 -1.67 13.59 0.37
N CYS A 58 -2.82 13.15 -0.12
CA CYS A 58 -3.22 13.33 -1.50
C CYS A 58 -4.74 13.49 -1.60
N ARG A 59 -5.22 13.85 -2.78
CA ARG A 59 -6.65 13.93 -3.05
C ARG A 59 -6.96 13.25 -4.36
N GLY A 60 -7.97 12.41 -4.35
CA GLY A 60 -8.38 11.68 -5.54
C GLY A 60 -9.85 11.35 -5.51
N TYR A 61 -10.36 10.91 -6.63
CA TYR A 61 -11.75 10.50 -6.75
C TYR A 61 -11.83 8.99 -6.47
N ILE A 62 -12.49 8.64 -5.37
CA ILE A 62 -12.65 7.25 -4.94
C ILE A 62 -14.13 6.85 -4.99
N GLN A 63 -14.39 5.64 -5.48
CA GLN A 63 -15.76 5.10 -5.56
C GLN A 63 -15.73 3.58 -5.44
N PHE A 64 -16.89 2.98 -5.19
CA PHE A 64 -17.03 1.52 -5.17
C PHE A 64 -16.81 0.96 -6.57
N SER A 65 -16.42 -0.32 -6.63
CA SER A 65 -16.24 -0.99 -7.91
C SER A 65 -17.56 -1.02 -8.70
N GLY A 66 -17.45 -0.95 -10.03
CA GLY A 66 -18.61 -0.95 -10.94
C GLY A 66 -19.11 -2.34 -11.32
N GLY A 67 -18.56 -3.40 -10.75
CA GLY A 67 -18.98 -4.76 -11.02
C GLY A 67 -18.23 -5.46 -12.14
N GLU A 68 -18.81 -6.53 -12.68
CA GLU A 68 -18.14 -7.40 -13.65
C GLU A 68 -17.75 -6.71 -14.96
N GLY A 69 -18.59 -5.82 -15.49
CA GLY A 69 -18.26 -5.12 -16.73
C GLY A 69 -17.03 -4.22 -16.59
N GLU A 70 -16.94 -3.52 -15.48
CA GLU A 70 -15.78 -2.69 -15.18
C GLU A 70 -14.52 -3.55 -14.98
N ALA A 71 -14.64 -4.62 -14.19
CA ALA A 71 -13.54 -5.53 -13.92
C ALA A 71 -12.99 -6.15 -15.20
N GLU A 72 -13.87 -6.56 -16.09
CA GLU A 72 -13.48 -7.13 -17.38
C GLU A 72 -12.69 -6.13 -18.23
N SER A 73 -13.08 -4.85 -18.20
CA SER A 73 -12.35 -3.82 -18.92
C SER A 73 -10.94 -3.61 -18.40
N PHE A 74 -10.68 -3.91 -17.13
CA PHE A 74 -9.35 -3.86 -16.53
C PHE A 74 -8.60 -5.18 -16.63
N GLY A 75 -9.23 -6.23 -17.15
CA GLY A 75 -8.60 -7.54 -17.28
C GLY A 75 -8.45 -8.28 -15.94
N VAL A 76 -9.35 -8.02 -14.99
CA VAL A 76 -9.32 -8.65 -13.66
C VAL A 76 -10.70 -9.21 -13.31
N SER A 77 -10.78 -10.01 -12.25
CA SER A 77 -12.08 -10.49 -11.77
C SER A 77 -12.72 -9.43 -10.87
N ALA A 78 -14.06 -9.43 -10.81
CA ALA A 78 -14.80 -8.46 -10.00
C ALA A 78 -14.50 -8.59 -8.50
N ASP A 79 -14.06 -9.77 -8.05
CA ASP A 79 -13.75 -10.02 -6.66
C ASP A 79 -12.35 -9.54 -6.24
N SER A 80 -11.52 -9.14 -7.21
CA SER A 80 -10.13 -8.79 -6.92
C SER A 80 -9.97 -7.40 -6.31
N TYR A 81 -10.99 -6.56 -6.39
CA TYR A 81 -10.95 -5.20 -5.84
C TYR A 81 -12.33 -4.76 -5.38
N SER A 82 -12.38 -3.79 -4.46
CA SER A 82 -13.63 -3.28 -3.89
C SER A 82 -13.90 -1.82 -4.28
N HIS A 83 -12.85 -1.08 -4.61
CA HIS A 83 -12.94 0.35 -4.91
C HIS A 83 -11.98 0.70 -6.05
N ILE A 84 -12.23 1.85 -6.67
CA ILE A 84 -11.28 2.43 -7.60
C ILE A 84 -10.94 3.84 -7.13
N LEU A 85 -9.70 4.23 -7.37
CA LEU A 85 -9.21 5.57 -7.09
C LEU A 85 -8.71 6.16 -8.41
N ILE A 86 -9.31 7.26 -8.84
CA ILE A 86 -8.94 7.91 -10.09
C ILE A 86 -8.18 9.19 -9.78
N MET A 87 -7.01 9.36 -10.40
CA MET A 87 -6.16 10.52 -10.21
C MET A 87 -5.57 10.96 -11.54
N ARG A 88 -5.10 12.19 -11.59
CA ARG A 88 -4.37 12.68 -12.75
C ARG A 88 -3.06 11.93 -12.89
N LYS A 89 -2.68 11.67 -14.13
CA LYS A 89 -1.43 10.97 -14.43
C LYS A 89 -0.24 11.81 -13.97
N TYR A 90 0.76 11.15 -13.39
CA TYR A 90 2.02 11.75 -12.91
C TYR A 90 1.91 12.66 -11.67
N GLU A 91 0.74 12.71 -11.01
CA GLU A 91 0.63 13.50 -9.79
C GLU A 91 1.33 12.84 -8.60
N ILE A 92 1.21 11.52 -8.49
CA ILE A 92 1.77 10.78 -7.35
C ILE A 92 2.36 9.45 -7.83
N PRO A 93 3.36 8.92 -7.10
CA PRO A 93 4.05 7.69 -7.49
C PRO A 93 3.42 6.41 -6.91
N ILE A 94 2.11 6.36 -6.69
CA ILE A 94 1.44 5.17 -6.17
C ILE A 94 1.60 4.00 -7.16
N ASP A 95 1.90 2.82 -6.64
CA ASP A 95 2.04 1.59 -7.42
C ASP A 95 1.30 0.43 -6.74
N GLU A 96 1.45 -0.78 -7.28
CA GLU A 96 0.77 -1.97 -6.77
C GLU A 96 1.23 -2.42 -5.38
N THR A 97 2.29 -1.84 -4.86
CA THR A 97 2.81 -2.15 -3.53
C THR A 97 2.43 -1.11 -2.49
N SER A 98 1.76 -0.04 -2.89
CA SER A 98 1.42 1.08 -2.01
C SER A 98 0.24 0.76 -1.10
N LEU A 99 0.18 1.45 0.04
CA LEU A 99 -0.95 1.40 0.97
C LEU A 99 -1.72 2.71 0.92
N ILE A 100 -3.04 2.63 1.08
CA ILE A 100 -3.92 3.79 1.06
C ILE A 100 -4.68 3.88 2.39
N PHE A 101 -4.76 5.09 2.94
CA PHE A 101 -5.42 5.37 4.22
C PHE A 101 -6.48 6.45 4.04
N LYS A 102 -7.64 6.28 4.70
CA LYS A 102 -8.72 7.28 4.69
C LYS A 102 -8.45 8.45 5.63
N ALA A 103 -7.63 8.23 6.65
CA ALA A 103 -7.23 9.24 7.62
C ALA A 103 -5.73 9.13 7.85
N GLU A 104 -5.11 10.20 8.32
CA GLU A 104 -3.67 10.18 8.57
C GLU A 104 -3.32 9.10 9.58
N PRO A 105 -2.50 8.11 9.19
CA PRO A 105 -2.19 7.00 10.09
C PRO A 105 -1.13 7.38 11.12
N GLN A 106 -1.27 6.86 12.33
CA GLN A 106 -0.24 6.99 13.36
C GLN A 106 0.84 5.92 13.16
N THR A 107 0.42 4.76 12.66
CA THR A 107 1.32 3.65 12.36
C THR A 107 1.05 3.18 10.93
N VAL A 108 2.10 3.03 10.15
CA VAL A 108 1.98 2.60 8.74
C VAL A 108 2.32 1.13 8.63
N SER A 109 1.32 0.30 8.30
CA SER A 109 1.50 -1.13 8.08
C SER A 109 0.36 -1.66 7.22
N GLU A 110 0.51 -2.88 6.70
CA GLU A 110 -0.57 -3.52 5.95
C GLU A 110 -1.82 -3.71 6.82
N GLU A 111 -1.63 -3.90 8.11
CA GLU A 111 -2.72 -4.12 9.05
C GLU A 111 -3.51 -2.84 9.35
N THR A 112 -2.86 -1.68 9.30
CA THR A 112 -3.51 -0.40 9.58
C THR A 112 -4.05 0.26 8.32
N ALA A 113 -3.65 -0.19 7.13
CA ALA A 113 -4.10 0.38 5.88
C ALA A 113 -5.58 0.09 5.62
N ASP A 114 -6.31 1.08 5.14
CA ASP A 114 -7.72 0.90 4.75
C ASP A 114 -7.84 0.17 3.43
N PHE A 115 -6.88 0.38 2.52
CA PHE A 115 -6.87 -0.24 1.21
C PHE A 115 -5.46 -0.66 0.81
N LYS A 116 -5.40 -1.69 -0.03
CA LYS A 116 -4.18 -2.08 -0.75
C LYS A 116 -4.43 -1.86 -2.23
N VAL A 117 -3.40 -1.42 -2.94
CA VAL A 117 -3.49 -1.28 -4.40
C VAL A 117 -3.25 -2.64 -5.03
N THR A 118 -4.19 -3.12 -5.82
CA THR A 118 -4.08 -4.43 -6.47
C THR A 118 -3.69 -4.34 -7.93
N ARG A 119 -3.98 -3.23 -8.60
CA ARG A 119 -3.62 -3.03 -9.99
C ARG A 119 -3.62 -1.55 -10.33
N VAL A 120 -2.77 -1.17 -11.27
CA VAL A 120 -2.70 0.20 -11.80
C VAL A 120 -3.05 0.16 -13.28
N ALA A 121 -4.07 0.92 -13.67
CA ALA A 121 -4.50 1.02 -15.07
C ALA A 121 -4.34 2.46 -15.53
N GLU A 122 -3.50 2.68 -16.54
CA GLU A 122 -3.24 4.01 -17.07
C GLU A 122 -4.07 4.29 -18.32
N SER A 123 -4.61 5.50 -18.42
CA SER A 123 -5.21 6.03 -19.61
C SER A 123 -4.40 7.23 -20.09
N LEU A 124 -4.89 7.95 -21.09
CA LEU A 124 -4.13 9.07 -21.65
C LEU A 124 -3.85 10.17 -20.62
N ASN A 125 -4.86 10.56 -19.83
CA ASN A 125 -4.75 11.69 -18.88
C ASN A 125 -4.89 11.30 -17.42
N PHE A 126 -5.34 10.08 -17.15
CA PHE A 126 -5.65 9.64 -15.79
C PHE A 126 -5.03 8.30 -15.50
N VAL A 127 -4.89 8.00 -14.22
CA VAL A 127 -4.53 6.68 -13.75
C VAL A 127 -5.63 6.21 -12.80
N THR A 128 -6.03 4.95 -12.95
CA THR A 128 -7.01 4.31 -12.08
C THR A 128 -6.30 3.25 -11.25
N TYR A 129 -6.39 3.38 -9.94
CA TYR A 129 -5.86 2.39 -9.02
C TYR A 129 -7.01 1.51 -8.55
N LEU A 130 -6.89 0.20 -8.75
CA LEU A 130 -7.84 -0.75 -8.20
C LEU A 130 -7.44 -1.05 -6.77
N LEU A 131 -8.36 -0.84 -5.84
CA LEU A 131 -8.10 -0.95 -4.41
C LEU A 131 -8.90 -2.09 -3.80
N ARG A 132 -8.30 -2.79 -2.86
CA ARG A 132 -8.99 -3.80 -2.08
C ARG A 132 -9.07 -3.32 -0.63
N ALA A 133 -10.30 -3.19 -0.13
CA ALA A 133 -10.53 -2.77 1.24
C ALA A 133 -10.12 -3.88 2.21
N LYS A 134 -9.61 -3.49 3.37
CA LYS A 134 -9.18 -4.40 4.42
C LYS A 134 -10.28 -5.40 4.81
N ASP A 135 -11.53 -4.94 4.85
CA ASP A 135 -12.67 -5.74 5.27
C ASP A 135 -13.33 -6.53 4.14
N ALA A 136 -12.77 -6.49 2.93
CA ALA A 136 -13.33 -7.19 1.77
C ALA A 136 -12.97 -8.68 1.72
N ASP A 137 -12.17 -9.17 2.65
CA ASP A 137 -11.68 -10.55 2.70
C ASP A 137 -12.53 -11.48 3.57
N HIS A 138 -13.82 -11.24 3.62
CA HIS A 138 -14.72 -12.07 4.40
C HIS A 138 -15.39 -13.13 3.58
#